data_131ebc7907bbdc12c63b0b6b172af39d
#
_entry.id   131ebc7907bbdc12c63b0b6b172af39d
#
_cell.length_a   1.000
_cell.length_b   1.000
_cell.length_c   1.000
_cell.angle_alpha   90.00
_cell.angle_beta   90.00
_cell.angle_gamma   90.00
#
_symmetry.space_group_name_H-M   'P 1'
#
loop_
_entity.id
_entity.type
_entity.pdbx_description
1 polymer ?
#
loop_
_entity_poly.entity_id
_entity_poly.type
_entity_poly.pdbx_seq_one_letter_code
_entity_poly.pdbx_strand_id
1 'polypeptide(L)'
;KIPMINYDVMPNPPIGLKTLEGFLGSNIKETGVTFNIDRKLTPGEIAETVKYCRHDVGQTIKVFLEKIDDFNAMYGIVKAFPYIGGQYPAITCIGDSEARITAKVLGCTKQDFHDEFDYFFLPCIQLKKYAFVMDWFRTAVDDCTKEMKIVYAKAKENFDKAETPRQKKKYAAEMDKCDYTDEWRWNRFFYNRSLENVNVAGTPHTFGWGGIHGATEKPIHATGLILHVDVGSYYPSMLIAWGLVTRAASKPEQYKNCLLYTSPSPRDSTSS
;
A
#
# COMPACT_ATOMS: atom_id res chain seq x y z
N LYS A 1 0.32 -35.50 0.08
CA LYS A 1 1.21 -34.32 0.12
C LYS A 1 0.94 -33.58 1.42
N ILE A 2 1.96 -33.40 2.25
CA ILE A 2 1.88 -32.54 3.45
C ILE A 2 1.91 -31.10 2.92
N PRO A 3 0.90 -30.25 3.21
CA PRO A 3 0.96 -28.86 2.81
C PRO A 3 2.13 -28.18 3.51
N MET A 4 3.00 -27.54 2.75
CA MET A 4 4.11 -26.77 3.30
C MET A 4 3.57 -25.43 3.74
N ILE A 5 3.76 -25.11 5.02
CA ILE A 5 3.44 -23.80 5.59
C ILE A 5 4.68 -22.92 5.40
N ASN A 6 4.52 -21.80 4.73
CA ASN A 6 5.58 -20.82 4.52
C ASN A 6 5.09 -19.45 5.04
N TYR A 7 5.96 -18.78 5.80
CA TYR A 7 5.72 -17.44 6.31
C TYR A 7 6.97 -16.59 6.02
N ASP A 8 6.79 -15.50 5.30
CA ASP A 8 7.86 -14.57 4.96
C ASP A 8 7.99 -13.51 6.06
N VAL A 9 9.19 -13.35 6.59
CA VAL A 9 9.51 -12.35 7.62
C VAL A 9 10.02 -11.03 7.05
N MET A 10 10.10 -10.90 5.72
CA MET A 10 10.56 -9.69 5.07
C MET A 10 9.59 -8.53 5.35
N PRO A 11 10.07 -7.38 5.84
CA PRO A 11 9.22 -6.22 6.07
C PRO A 11 8.73 -5.57 4.77
N ASN A 12 7.68 -4.78 4.88
CA ASN A 12 7.23 -3.92 3.80
C ASN A 12 7.43 -2.44 4.22
N PRO A 13 8.27 -1.65 3.53
CA PRO A 13 9.04 -2.00 2.32
C PRO A 13 10.14 -3.04 2.56
N PRO A 14 10.58 -3.79 1.51
CA PRO A 14 11.58 -4.82 1.62
C PRO A 14 12.92 -4.29 2.15
N ILE A 15 13.46 -4.93 3.17
CA ILE A 15 14.75 -4.61 3.77
C ILE A 15 15.59 -5.89 3.78
N GLY A 16 16.85 -5.79 3.30
CA GLY A 16 17.75 -6.94 3.27
C GLY A 16 18.10 -7.47 4.67
N LEU A 17 18.31 -8.78 4.79
CA LEU A 17 18.62 -9.44 6.07
C LEU A 17 19.81 -8.79 6.80
N LYS A 18 20.86 -8.41 6.08
CA LYS A 18 22.05 -7.76 6.66
C LYS A 18 21.74 -6.40 7.30
N THR A 19 20.83 -5.65 6.71
CA THR A 19 20.36 -4.39 7.27
C THR A 19 19.54 -4.64 8.55
N LEU A 20 18.69 -5.67 8.54
CA LEU A 20 17.93 -6.08 9.73
C LEU A 20 18.86 -6.58 10.85
N GLU A 21 19.91 -7.35 10.51
CA GLU A 21 20.94 -7.74 11.46
C GLU A 21 21.57 -6.54 12.17
N GLY A 22 21.88 -5.47 11.38
CA GLY A 22 22.41 -4.21 11.92
C GLY A 22 21.44 -3.53 12.88
N PHE A 23 20.16 -3.43 12.54
CA PHE A 23 19.13 -2.84 13.41
C PHE A 23 18.92 -3.65 14.70
N LEU A 24 19.07 -4.97 14.64
CA LEU A 24 18.96 -5.86 15.80
C LEU A 24 20.25 -5.95 16.63
N GLY A 25 21.27 -5.14 16.31
CA GLY A 25 22.56 -5.16 17.02
C GLY A 25 23.31 -6.48 16.86
N SER A 26 23.02 -7.25 15.82
CA SER A 26 23.69 -8.52 15.55
C SER A 26 25.01 -8.30 14.80
N ASN A 27 25.97 -9.22 15.00
CA ASN A 27 27.20 -9.23 14.22
C ASN A 27 26.93 -9.65 12.79
N ILE A 28 27.03 -8.69 11.85
CA ILE A 28 26.89 -8.96 10.42
C ILE A 28 28.06 -9.84 9.98
N LYS A 29 27.75 -10.97 9.35
CA LYS A 29 28.74 -11.87 8.77
C LYS A 29 28.52 -11.99 7.28
N GLU A 30 29.63 -11.91 6.55
CA GLU A 30 29.66 -12.11 5.11
C GLU A 30 30.53 -13.35 4.80
N THR A 31 30.39 -13.89 3.59
CA THR A 31 31.23 -14.96 3.08
C THR A 31 32.23 -14.45 2.07
N GLY A 32 33.44 -15.00 2.07
CA GLY A 32 34.43 -14.77 1.02
C GLY A 32 34.12 -15.52 -0.29
N VAL A 33 33.17 -16.45 -0.26
CA VAL A 33 32.78 -17.24 -1.44
C VAL A 33 31.81 -16.43 -2.28
N THR A 34 32.18 -16.13 -3.52
CA THR A 34 31.31 -15.37 -4.46
C THR A 34 30.14 -16.23 -4.94
N PHE A 35 28.96 -15.59 -5.11
CA PHE A 35 27.74 -16.30 -5.57
C PHE A 35 27.74 -16.66 -7.06
N ASN A 36 28.64 -16.06 -7.85
CA ASN A 36 28.70 -16.25 -9.30
C ASN A 36 29.82 -17.23 -9.73
N ILE A 37 30.04 -18.29 -8.95
CA ILE A 37 31.01 -19.32 -9.30
C ILE A 37 30.37 -20.32 -10.26
N ASP A 38 30.93 -20.47 -11.44
CA ASP A 38 30.50 -21.39 -12.50
C ASP A 38 31.19 -22.76 -12.49
N ARG A 39 32.04 -23.02 -11.47
CA ARG A 39 32.73 -24.28 -11.20
C ARG A 39 32.21 -24.97 -9.93
N LYS A 40 32.55 -26.23 -9.75
CA LYS A 40 32.31 -26.92 -8.47
C LYS A 40 33.09 -26.25 -7.34
N LEU A 41 32.42 -26.06 -6.21
CA LEU A 41 33.03 -25.54 -5.01
C LEU A 41 34.03 -26.54 -4.42
N THR A 42 35.10 -26.02 -3.87
CA THR A 42 36.05 -26.83 -3.09
C THR A 42 35.43 -27.25 -1.74
N PRO A 43 35.94 -28.28 -1.07
CA PRO A 43 35.46 -28.67 0.28
C PRO A 43 35.51 -27.53 1.30
N GLY A 44 36.54 -26.65 1.21
CA GLY A 44 36.67 -25.47 2.09
C GLY A 44 35.58 -24.44 1.81
N GLU A 45 35.32 -24.12 0.54
CA GLU A 45 34.23 -23.20 0.13
C GLU A 45 32.86 -23.74 0.51
N ILE A 46 32.63 -25.07 0.41
CA ILE A 46 31.38 -25.69 0.87
C ILE A 46 31.23 -25.51 2.39
N ALA A 47 32.26 -25.75 3.16
CA ALA A 47 32.21 -25.59 4.61
C ALA A 47 31.93 -24.15 5.02
N GLU A 48 32.56 -23.17 4.36
CA GLU A 48 32.32 -21.74 4.58
C GLU A 48 30.90 -21.36 4.19
N THR A 49 30.41 -21.77 3.02
CA THR A 49 29.04 -21.50 2.58
C THR A 49 28.00 -22.07 3.54
N VAL A 50 28.19 -23.31 4.03
CA VAL A 50 27.31 -23.93 5.03
C VAL A 50 27.29 -23.12 6.33
N LYS A 51 28.46 -22.65 6.79
CA LYS A 51 28.56 -21.82 8.00
C LYS A 51 27.84 -20.48 7.82
N TYR A 52 27.98 -19.85 6.66
CA TYR A 52 27.28 -18.63 6.30
C TYR A 52 25.76 -18.83 6.25
N CYS A 53 25.28 -19.86 5.54
CA CYS A 53 23.85 -20.18 5.49
C CYS A 53 23.25 -20.46 6.87
N ARG A 54 23.99 -21.17 7.76
CA ARG A 54 23.52 -21.40 9.13
C ARG A 54 23.41 -20.09 9.93
N HIS A 55 24.32 -19.15 9.71
CA HIS A 55 24.22 -17.82 10.31
C HIS A 55 22.96 -17.10 9.82
N ASP A 56 22.72 -17.04 8.51
CA ASP A 56 21.56 -16.37 7.91
C ASP A 56 20.23 -16.98 8.41
N VAL A 57 20.15 -18.32 8.50
CA VAL A 57 18.98 -18.99 9.11
C VAL A 57 18.78 -18.55 10.56
N GLY A 58 19.86 -18.50 11.36
CA GLY A 58 19.79 -18.01 12.74
C GLY A 58 19.30 -16.56 12.85
N GLN A 59 19.74 -15.68 11.95
CA GLN A 59 19.28 -14.29 11.93
C GLN A 59 17.81 -14.19 11.46
N THR A 60 17.40 -14.97 10.47
CA THR A 60 15.99 -15.05 10.04
C THR A 60 15.07 -15.47 11.20
N ILE A 61 15.51 -16.44 12.02
CA ILE A 61 14.77 -16.84 13.23
C ILE A 61 14.65 -15.69 14.22
N LYS A 62 15.72 -14.91 14.43
CA LYS A 62 15.65 -13.72 15.30
C LYS A 62 14.65 -12.68 14.78
N VAL A 63 14.71 -12.37 13.49
CA VAL A 63 13.73 -11.45 12.86
C VAL A 63 12.30 -11.95 13.04
N PHE A 64 12.07 -13.27 12.90
CA PHE A 64 10.76 -13.87 13.16
C PHE A 64 10.32 -13.69 14.62
N LEU A 65 11.19 -13.90 15.57
CA LEU A 65 10.87 -13.76 17.00
C LEU A 65 10.57 -12.30 17.38
N GLU A 66 11.28 -11.33 16.80
CA GLU A 66 10.97 -9.90 16.98
C GLU A 66 9.62 -9.51 16.38
N LYS A 67 9.14 -10.25 15.38
CA LYS A 67 7.86 -10.05 14.70
C LYS A 67 6.82 -11.10 15.09
N ILE A 68 6.97 -11.73 16.23
CA ILE A 68 6.07 -12.81 16.66
C ILE A 68 4.62 -12.33 16.84
N ASP A 69 4.42 -11.07 17.18
CA ASP A 69 3.09 -10.49 17.35
C ASP A 69 2.37 -10.35 16.01
N ASP A 70 3.07 -9.96 14.94
CA ASP A 70 2.53 -9.93 13.58
C ASP A 70 2.07 -11.33 13.14
N PHE A 71 2.92 -12.34 13.40
CA PHE A 71 2.57 -13.73 13.14
C PHE A 71 1.35 -14.20 13.94
N ASN A 72 1.28 -13.85 15.23
CA ASN A 72 0.17 -14.22 16.10
C ASN A 72 -1.14 -13.54 15.68
N ALA A 73 -1.08 -12.28 15.25
CA ALA A 73 -2.24 -11.58 14.70
C ALA A 73 -2.77 -12.28 13.44
N MET A 74 -1.88 -12.62 12.52
CA MET A 74 -2.22 -13.35 11.30
C MET A 74 -2.76 -14.75 11.59
N TYR A 75 -2.16 -15.47 12.55
CA TYR A 75 -2.65 -16.76 13.03
C TYR A 75 -4.05 -16.65 13.63
N GLY A 76 -4.32 -15.57 14.38
CA GLY A 76 -5.64 -15.26 14.93
C GLY A 76 -6.70 -15.15 13.83
N ILE A 77 -6.41 -14.42 12.75
CA ILE A 77 -7.31 -14.29 11.60
C ILE A 77 -7.56 -15.65 10.95
N VAL A 78 -6.49 -16.39 10.64
CA VAL A 78 -6.59 -17.70 10.01
C VAL A 78 -7.43 -18.68 10.84
N LYS A 79 -7.30 -18.62 12.15
CA LYS A 79 -8.08 -19.43 13.10
C LYS A 79 -9.55 -19.02 13.16
N ALA A 80 -9.83 -17.70 13.10
CA ALA A 80 -11.19 -17.16 13.16
C ALA A 80 -11.99 -17.43 11.88
N PHE A 81 -11.32 -17.59 10.74
CA PHE A 81 -11.95 -17.77 9.43
C PHE A 81 -11.49 -19.07 8.75
N PRO A 82 -11.84 -20.26 9.29
CA PRO A 82 -11.31 -21.54 8.81
C PRO A 82 -11.66 -21.87 7.35
N TYR A 83 -12.66 -21.23 6.78
CA TYR A 83 -13.09 -21.43 5.38
C TYR A 83 -12.14 -20.80 4.34
N ILE A 84 -11.23 -19.91 4.73
CA ILE A 84 -10.32 -19.22 3.78
C ILE A 84 -9.33 -20.17 3.10
N GLY A 85 -9.07 -21.32 3.69
CA GLY A 85 -8.21 -22.36 3.12
C GLY A 85 -8.84 -23.14 1.96
N GLY A 86 -10.15 -23.02 1.76
CA GLY A 86 -10.88 -23.82 0.78
C GLY A 86 -10.83 -25.31 1.10
N GLN A 87 -10.26 -26.13 0.21
CA GLN A 87 -10.06 -27.57 0.42
C GLN A 87 -8.86 -27.90 1.34
N TYR A 88 -8.03 -26.92 1.69
CA TYR A 88 -6.86 -27.10 2.56
C TYR A 88 -7.09 -26.48 3.94
N PRO A 89 -6.37 -26.90 4.98
CA PRO A 89 -6.43 -26.23 6.28
C PRO A 89 -6.11 -24.73 6.14
N ALA A 90 -6.87 -23.88 6.83
CA ALA A 90 -6.71 -22.41 6.74
C ALA A 90 -5.30 -21.93 7.08
N ILE A 91 -4.55 -22.67 7.92
CA ILE A 91 -3.15 -22.36 8.27
C ILE A 91 -2.23 -22.28 7.04
N THR A 92 -2.59 -22.90 5.93
CA THR A 92 -1.82 -22.77 4.67
C THR A 92 -1.86 -21.37 4.07
N CYS A 93 -2.79 -20.53 4.54
CA CYS A 93 -2.92 -19.13 4.13
C CYS A 93 -2.07 -18.17 4.96
N ILE A 94 -1.38 -18.63 6.00
CA ILE A 94 -0.64 -17.75 6.92
C ILE A 94 0.49 -16.96 6.23
N GLY A 95 1.00 -17.45 5.11
CA GLY A 95 1.98 -16.76 4.28
C GLY A 95 1.40 -15.83 3.22
N ASP A 96 0.08 -15.71 3.15
CA ASP A 96 -0.56 -14.75 2.23
C ASP A 96 -0.38 -13.31 2.76
N SER A 97 -0.36 -12.34 1.86
CA SER A 97 -0.40 -10.93 2.26
C SER A 97 -1.73 -10.58 2.94
N GLU A 98 -1.73 -9.56 3.79
CA GLU A 98 -2.94 -9.06 4.46
C GLU A 98 -4.08 -8.79 3.48
N ALA A 99 -3.78 -8.15 2.35
CA ALA A 99 -4.76 -7.89 1.29
C ALA A 99 -5.37 -9.19 0.75
N ARG A 100 -4.56 -10.23 0.56
CA ARG A 100 -5.03 -11.52 0.05
C ARG A 100 -5.86 -12.28 1.07
N ILE A 101 -5.48 -12.24 2.34
CA ILE A 101 -6.28 -12.82 3.42
C ILE A 101 -7.62 -12.09 3.55
N THR A 102 -7.60 -10.75 3.56
CA THR A 102 -8.82 -9.94 3.58
C THR A 102 -9.75 -10.29 2.42
N ALA A 103 -9.22 -10.39 1.21
CA ALA A 103 -9.99 -10.81 0.05
C ALA A 103 -10.62 -12.20 0.23
N LYS A 104 -9.89 -13.16 0.79
CA LYS A 104 -10.43 -14.50 1.10
C LYS A 104 -11.50 -14.48 2.19
N VAL A 105 -11.30 -13.70 3.25
CA VAL A 105 -12.28 -13.53 4.34
C VAL A 105 -13.57 -12.94 3.81
N LEU A 106 -13.49 -11.93 2.96
CA LEU A 106 -14.64 -11.28 2.33
C LEU A 106 -15.25 -12.09 1.18
N GLY A 107 -14.62 -13.20 0.79
CA GLY A 107 -15.03 -13.98 -0.38
C GLY A 107 -14.95 -13.18 -1.67
N CYS A 108 -13.92 -12.32 -1.80
CA CYS A 108 -13.76 -11.50 -2.99
C CYS A 108 -13.45 -12.34 -4.21
N THR A 109 -14.11 -12.02 -5.31
CA THR A 109 -13.84 -12.57 -6.64
C THR A 109 -13.36 -11.44 -7.54
N LYS A 110 -12.43 -11.77 -8.46
CA LYS A 110 -12.02 -10.80 -9.47
C LYS A 110 -13.25 -10.40 -10.28
N GLN A 111 -13.53 -9.12 -10.29
CA GLN A 111 -14.62 -8.52 -11.06
C GLN A 111 -14.02 -7.66 -12.17
N ASP A 112 -14.69 -7.60 -13.28
CA ASP A 112 -14.31 -6.78 -14.42
C ASP A 112 -15.25 -5.56 -14.47
N PHE A 113 -15.11 -4.69 -13.47
CA PHE A 113 -15.85 -3.43 -13.42
C PHE A 113 -15.15 -2.39 -14.25
N HIS A 114 -15.89 -1.69 -15.10
CA HIS A 114 -15.42 -0.58 -15.91
C HIS A 114 -16.03 0.76 -15.45
N ASP A 115 -16.69 0.78 -14.31
CA ASP A 115 -17.43 1.91 -13.74
C ASP A 115 -16.80 2.41 -12.42
N GLU A 116 -15.52 2.18 -12.19
CA GLU A 116 -14.86 2.54 -10.94
C GLU A 116 -14.80 4.06 -10.70
N PHE A 117 -14.98 4.86 -11.74
CA PHE A 117 -15.08 6.31 -11.66
C PHE A 117 -16.51 6.84 -11.74
N ASP A 118 -17.50 5.97 -11.86
CA ASP A 118 -18.91 6.31 -11.73
C ASP A 118 -19.27 6.38 -10.25
N TYR A 119 -19.16 7.54 -9.66
CA TYR A 119 -19.46 7.77 -8.27
C TYR A 119 -20.62 8.72 -8.06
N PHE A 120 -21.28 8.58 -6.92
CA PHE A 120 -22.33 9.47 -6.46
C PHE A 120 -21.96 10.06 -5.11
N PHE A 121 -22.42 11.27 -4.85
CA PHE A 121 -22.30 11.85 -3.53
C PHE A 121 -23.44 11.39 -2.64
N LEU A 122 -23.12 10.99 -1.41
CA LEU A 122 -24.14 10.68 -0.43
C LEU A 122 -25.00 11.93 -0.16
N PRO A 123 -26.34 11.80 -0.07
CA PRO A 123 -27.24 12.97 0.09
C PRO A 123 -26.97 13.81 1.34
N CYS A 124 -26.33 13.21 2.37
CA CYS A 124 -25.93 13.91 3.57
C CYS A 124 -24.73 14.86 3.38
N ILE A 125 -23.97 14.71 2.28
CA ILE A 125 -22.82 15.56 2.01
C ILE A 125 -23.32 16.88 1.41
N GLN A 126 -23.29 17.94 2.22
CA GLN A 126 -23.71 19.29 1.83
C GLN A 126 -22.58 20.26 2.12
N LEU A 127 -21.77 20.56 1.12
CA LEU A 127 -20.58 21.40 1.29
C LEU A 127 -20.87 22.91 1.23
N LYS A 128 -22.14 23.35 1.05
CA LYS A 128 -22.56 24.76 1.02
C LYS A 128 -21.60 25.63 0.20
N LYS A 129 -20.84 26.53 0.86
CA LYS A 129 -19.87 27.42 0.23
C LYS A 129 -18.72 26.71 -0.48
N TYR A 130 -18.52 25.43 -0.25
CA TYR A 130 -17.53 24.59 -0.90
C TYR A 130 -18.13 23.65 -1.96
N ALA A 131 -19.33 23.95 -2.48
CA ALA A 131 -20.00 23.13 -3.49
C ALA A 131 -19.13 22.93 -4.75
N PHE A 132 -18.28 23.91 -5.08
CA PHE A 132 -17.31 23.80 -6.18
C PHE A 132 -16.34 22.62 -6.03
N VAL A 133 -16.06 22.15 -4.80
CA VAL A 133 -15.26 20.93 -4.58
C VAL A 133 -16.00 19.71 -5.12
N MET A 134 -17.31 19.62 -4.86
CA MET A 134 -18.14 18.55 -5.42
C MET A 134 -18.19 18.60 -6.94
N ASP A 135 -18.27 19.81 -7.50
CA ASP A 135 -18.28 20.00 -8.95
C ASP A 135 -16.95 19.60 -9.57
N TRP A 136 -15.83 19.91 -8.91
CA TRP A 136 -14.51 19.44 -9.33
C TRP A 136 -14.45 17.90 -9.41
N PHE A 137 -14.95 17.20 -8.39
CA PHE A 137 -15.00 15.73 -8.44
C PHE A 137 -15.88 15.22 -9.57
N ARG A 138 -17.01 15.89 -9.90
CA ARG A 138 -17.90 15.49 -10.99
C ARG A 138 -17.27 15.64 -12.38
N THR A 139 -16.44 16.66 -12.55
CA THR A 139 -15.79 16.94 -13.84
C THR A 139 -14.40 16.31 -13.97
N ALA A 140 -13.84 15.78 -12.87
CA ALA A 140 -12.45 15.36 -12.80
C ALA A 140 -12.07 14.28 -13.84
N VAL A 141 -13.00 13.38 -14.19
CA VAL A 141 -12.77 12.33 -15.20
C VAL A 141 -12.52 12.95 -16.57
N ASP A 142 -13.41 13.83 -17.02
CA ASP A 142 -13.32 14.49 -18.33
C ASP A 142 -12.11 15.43 -18.40
N ASP A 143 -11.89 16.19 -17.33
CA ASP A 143 -10.79 17.16 -17.26
C ASP A 143 -9.44 16.44 -17.20
N CYS A 144 -9.35 15.32 -16.46
CA CYS A 144 -8.18 14.45 -16.44
C CYS A 144 -7.87 13.91 -17.84
N THR A 145 -8.86 13.42 -18.55
CA THR A 145 -8.71 12.90 -19.92
C THR A 145 -8.19 13.98 -20.88
N LYS A 146 -8.74 15.18 -20.81
CA LYS A 146 -8.28 16.32 -21.62
C LYS A 146 -6.83 16.68 -21.30
N GLU A 147 -6.49 16.78 -20.02
CA GLU A 147 -5.14 17.11 -19.59
C GLU A 147 -4.14 16.04 -20.01
N MET A 148 -4.46 14.76 -19.83
CA MET A 148 -3.61 13.65 -20.23
C MET A 148 -3.27 13.71 -21.74
N LYS A 149 -4.27 14.01 -22.59
CA LYS A 149 -4.05 14.20 -24.03
C LYS A 149 -3.13 15.37 -24.33
N ILE A 150 -3.27 16.50 -23.61
CA ILE A 150 -2.41 17.68 -23.79
C ILE A 150 -0.97 17.36 -23.40
N VAL A 151 -0.78 16.71 -22.25
CA VAL A 151 0.57 16.33 -21.76
C VAL A 151 1.23 15.34 -22.72
N TYR A 152 0.48 14.35 -23.20
CA TYR A 152 0.97 13.39 -24.19
C TYR A 152 1.40 14.08 -25.49
N ALA A 153 0.56 14.96 -26.05
CA ALA A 153 0.87 15.67 -27.28
C ALA A 153 2.14 16.53 -27.15
N LYS A 154 2.29 17.23 -26.01
CA LYS A 154 3.49 18.02 -25.72
C LYS A 154 4.74 17.17 -25.56
N ALA A 155 4.63 16.04 -24.87
CA ALA A 155 5.74 15.10 -24.72
C ALA A 155 6.17 14.51 -26.08
N LYS A 156 5.21 14.18 -26.94
CA LYS A 156 5.44 13.70 -28.32
C LYS A 156 6.15 14.77 -29.18
N GLU A 157 5.67 16.01 -29.15
CA GLU A 157 6.32 17.12 -29.87
C GLU A 157 7.79 17.29 -29.44
N ASN A 158 8.04 17.24 -28.12
CA ASN A 158 9.39 17.33 -27.59
C ASN A 158 10.26 16.11 -27.96
N PHE A 159 9.66 14.91 -28.02
CA PHE A 159 10.35 13.69 -28.46
C PHE A 159 10.79 13.81 -29.93
N ASP A 160 9.91 14.32 -30.79
CA ASP A 160 10.17 14.49 -32.24
C ASP A 160 11.28 15.55 -32.48
N LYS A 161 11.35 16.58 -31.63
CA LYS A 161 12.39 17.63 -31.68
C LYS A 161 13.69 17.26 -30.97
N ALA A 162 13.73 16.13 -30.25
CA ALA A 162 14.88 15.76 -29.45
C ALA A 162 16.06 15.29 -30.33
N GLU A 163 17.23 15.90 -30.14
CA GLU A 163 18.44 15.60 -30.88
C GLU A 163 19.29 14.50 -30.22
N THR A 164 19.21 14.38 -28.90
CA THR A 164 20.04 13.43 -28.14
C THR A 164 19.28 12.18 -27.67
N PRO A 165 19.94 11.01 -27.62
CA PRO A 165 19.32 9.78 -27.09
C PRO A 165 18.79 9.93 -25.67
N ARG A 166 19.46 10.75 -24.82
CA ARG A 166 19.03 11.03 -23.45
C ARG A 166 17.71 11.80 -23.40
N GLN A 167 17.56 12.82 -24.25
CA GLN A 167 16.30 13.59 -24.37
C GLN A 167 15.18 12.71 -24.90
N LYS A 168 15.42 11.90 -25.95
CA LYS A 168 14.43 10.95 -26.48
C LYS A 168 13.95 9.98 -25.40
N LYS A 169 14.87 9.39 -24.63
CA LYS A 169 14.51 8.50 -23.53
C LYS A 169 13.65 9.19 -22.47
N LYS A 170 13.96 10.45 -22.12
CA LYS A 170 13.18 11.26 -21.18
C LYS A 170 11.74 11.46 -21.67
N TYR A 171 11.58 11.94 -22.89
CA TYR A 171 10.26 12.25 -23.43
C TYR A 171 9.44 10.98 -23.75
N ALA A 172 10.09 9.88 -24.13
CA ALA A 172 9.42 8.58 -24.25
C ALA A 172 8.84 8.13 -22.89
N ALA A 173 9.59 8.30 -21.80
CA ALA A 173 9.09 7.97 -20.46
C ALA A 173 7.96 8.91 -19.99
N GLU A 174 7.95 10.18 -20.44
CA GLU A 174 6.84 11.11 -20.19
C GLU A 174 5.59 10.69 -20.98
N MET A 175 5.73 10.31 -22.23
CA MET A 175 4.62 9.76 -23.04
C MET A 175 4.05 8.48 -22.44
N ASP A 176 4.91 7.58 -22.00
CA ASP A 176 4.50 6.32 -21.38
C ASP A 176 3.64 6.54 -20.12
N LYS A 177 3.95 7.56 -19.32
CA LYS A 177 3.19 7.90 -18.09
C LYS A 177 1.80 8.48 -18.37
N CYS A 178 1.60 9.10 -19.50
CA CYS A 178 0.34 9.76 -19.90
C CYS A 178 -0.26 9.17 -21.18
N ASP A 179 -0.07 7.88 -21.40
CA ASP A 179 -0.70 7.16 -22.49
C ASP A 179 -2.19 6.93 -22.16
N TYR A 180 -3.04 7.81 -22.71
CA TYR A 180 -4.48 7.80 -22.49
C TYR A 180 -5.21 6.62 -23.16
N THR A 181 -4.50 5.79 -23.91
CA THR A 181 -5.03 4.55 -24.52
C THR A 181 -4.83 3.33 -23.63
N ASP A 182 -4.00 3.44 -22.60
CA ASP A 182 -3.73 2.39 -21.62
C ASP A 182 -4.50 2.67 -20.33
N GLU A 183 -5.42 1.78 -19.97
CA GLU A 183 -6.30 1.94 -18.81
C GLU A 183 -5.52 2.08 -17.49
N TRP A 184 -4.46 1.29 -17.31
CA TRP A 184 -3.66 1.35 -16.08
C TRP A 184 -2.94 2.71 -15.94
N ARG A 185 -2.39 3.25 -17.05
CA ARG A 185 -1.74 4.56 -17.07
C ARG A 185 -2.74 5.68 -16.87
N TRP A 186 -3.92 5.57 -17.47
CA TRP A 186 -5.01 6.49 -17.29
C TRP A 186 -5.46 6.55 -15.82
N ASN A 187 -5.72 5.39 -15.19
CA ASN A 187 -6.11 5.30 -13.79
C ASN A 187 -5.06 5.93 -12.89
N ARG A 188 -3.79 5.63 -13.08
CA ARG A 188 -2.70 6.18 -12.29
C ARG A 188 -2.56 7.70 -12.46
N PHE A 189 -2.71 8.22 -13.66
CA PHE A 189 -2.68 9.65 -13.94
C PHE A 189 -3.86 10.34 -13.25
N PHE A 190 -5.05 9.78 -13.32
CA PHE A 190 -6.26 10.28 -12.69
C PHE A 190 -6.14 10.31 -11.16
N TYR A 191 -5.70 9.24 -10.52
CA TYR A 191 -5.53 9.18 -9.07
C TYR A 191 -4.49 10.16 -8.52
N ASN A 192 -3.58 10.66 -9.35
CA ASN A 192 -2.63 11.69 -8.96
C ASN A 192 -3.19 13.12 -9.06
N ARG A 193 -4.47 13.28 -9.43
CA ARG A 193 -5.13 14.59 -9.50
C ARG A 193 -5.64 15.03 -8.16
N SER A 194 -5.46 16.31 -7.87
CA SER A 194 -5.93 16.94 -6.64
C SER A 194 -6.41 18.36 -6.92
N LEU A 195 -7.38 18.81 -6.14
CA LEU A 195 -7.80 20.20 -6.07
C LEU A 195 -7.03 20.86 -4.91
N GLU A 196 -6.09 21.72 -5.26
CA GLU A 196 -5.15 22.32 -4.31
C GLU A 196 -5.59 23.71 -3.86
N ASN A 197 -5.04 24.13 -2.71
CA ASN A 197 -5.20 25.50 -2.19
C ASN A 197 -6.64 25.92 -1.88
N VAL A 198 -7.50 24.99 -1.55
CA VAL A 198 -8.87 25.30 -1.08
C VAL A 198 -8.79 25.84 0.35
N ASN A 199 -9.10 27.11 0.53
CA ASN A 199 -9.09 27.71 1.86
C ASN A 199 -10.29 27.26 2.69
N VAL A 200 -10.04 26.50 3.75
CA VAL A 200 -11.04 26.09 4.74
C VAL A 200 -10.66 26.67 6.09
N ALA A 201 -11.48 27.57 6.60
CA ALA A 201 -11.27 28.24 7.89
C ALA A 201 -9.87 28.90 8.04
N GLY A 202 -9.34 29.47 6.98
CA GLY A 202 -8.04 30.15 6.99
C GLY A 202 -6.84 29.25 6.70
N THR A 203 -7.05 27.94 6.53
CA THR A 203 -6.00 26.97 6.23
C THR A 203 -6.15 26.44 4.80
N PRO A 204 -5.10 26.41 3.98
CA PRO A 204 -5.14 25.78 2.67
C PRO A 204 -5.28 24.26 2.80
N HIS A 205 -6.16 23.69 1.98
CA HIS A 205 -6.42 22.25 1.92
C HIS A 205 -6.25 21.75 0.50
N THR A 206 -5.84 20.50 0.40
CA THR A 206 -5.79 19.73 -0.84
C THR A 206 -6.82 18.60 -0.77
N PHE A 207 -7.68 18.54 -1.78
CA PHE A 207 -8.67 17.49 -1.94
C PHE A 207 -8.24 16.55 -3.05
N GLY A 208 -8.16 15.26 -2.76
CA GLY A 208 -7.76 14.24 -3.73
C GLY A 208 -8.48 12.92 -3.46
N TRP A 209 -8.21 11.94 -4.29
CA TRP A 209 -8.85 10.61 -4.20
C TRP A 209 -8.41 9.83 -2.96
N GLY A 210 -7.24 10.15 -2.40
CA GLY A 210 -6.73 9.53 -1.16
C GLY A 210 -7.22 10.19 0.12
N GLY A 211 -7.87 11.35 0.03
CA GLY A 211 -8.37 12.09 1.20
C GLY A 211 -8.24 13.59 1.10
N ILE A 212 -8.46 14.24 2.24
CA ILE A 212 -8.38 15.69 2.41
C ILE A 212 -7.23 15.99 3.37
N HIS A 213 -6.33 16.85 2.96
CA HIS A 213 -5.18 17.25 3.75
C HIS A 213 -5.12 18.77 3.85
N GLY A 214 -4.85 19.29 5.05
CA GLY A 214 -4.69 20.73 5.26
C GLY A 214 -3.56 20.99 6.24
N ALA A 215 -2.75 22.01 5.93
CA ALA A 215 -1.69 22.47 6.81
C ALA A 215 -1.51 23.98 6.65
N THR A 216 -1.06 24.65 7.69
CA THR A 216 -0.66 26.05 7.61
C THR A 216 0.62 26.20 6.80
N GLU A 217 0.72 27.24 5.98
CA GLU A 217 1.92 27.51 5.16
C GLU A 217 3.16 27.81 6.01
N LYS A 218 2.93 28.35 7.20
CA LYS A 218 4.03 28.73 8.11
C LYS A 218 3.92 27.93 9.41
N PRO A 219 5.07 27.57 10.01
CA PRO A 219 5.06 26.99 11.35
C PRO A 219 4.37 27.89 12.35
N ILE A 220 3.52 27.30 13.17
CA ILE A 220 2.88 28.03 14.28
C ILE A 220 3.66 27.71 15.56
N HIS A 221 4.12 28.77 16.24
CA HIS A 221 4.70 28.68 17.56
C HIS A 221 3.69 29.27 18.55
N ALA A 222 3.12 28.44 19.38
CA ALA A 222 2.15 28.85 20.39
C ALA A 222 2.47 28.22 21.75
N THR A 223 2.17 28.95 22.82
CA THR A 223 2.27 28.43 24.18
C THR A 223 0.87 28.41 24.77
N GLY A 224 0.47 27.30 25.33
CA GLY A 224 -0.87 27.15 25.92
C GLY A 224 -1.36 25.72 25.95
N LEU A 225 -2.65 25.55 26.20
CA LEU A 225 -3.31 24.25 26.15
C LEU A 225 -3.51 23.85 24.69
N ILE A 226 -2.95 22.72 24.29
CA ILE A 226 -3.12 22.14 22.95
C ILE A 226 -4.07 20.95 23.06
N LEU A 227 -5.18 21.01 22.33
CA LEU A 227 -6.09 19.89 22.18
C LEU A 227 -5.80 19.19 20.85
N HIS A 228 -5.32 17.94 20.95
CA HIS A 228 -5.19 17.04 19.80
C HIS A 228 -6.40 16.10 19.77
N VAL A 229 -7.15 16.13 18.66
CA VAL A 229 -8.33 15.27 18.46
C VAL A 229 -8.09 14.39 17.24
N ASP A 230 -8.20 13.09 17.44
CA ASP A 230 -8.11 12.09 16.39
C ASP A 230 -9.31 11.14 16.42
N VAL A 231 -9.69 10.60 15.27
CA VAL A 231 -10.78 9.63 15.15
C VAL A 231 -10.18 8.25 15.02
N GLY A 232 -10.31 7.44 16.05
CA GLY A 232 -9.80 6.06 16.05
C GLY A 232 -10.34 5.25 14.87
N SER A 233 -9.41 4.66 14.10
CA SER A 233 -9.75 3.83 12.93
C SER A 233 -10.72 4.52 11.96
N TYR A 234 -10.48 5.78 11.62
CA TYR A 234 -11.41 6.64 10.87
C TYR A 234 -11.94 5.99 9.59
N TYR A 235 -11.05 5.55 8.68
CA TYR A 235 -11.47 4.91 7.43
C TYR A 235 -12.25 3.61 7.66
N PRO A 236 -11.75 2.66 8.46
CA PRO A 236 -12.50 1.45 8.78
C PRO A 236 -13.88 1.73 9.37
N SER A 237 -13.98 2.69 10.29
CA SER A 237 -15.25 3.06 10.90
C SER A 237 -16.24 3.64 9.90
N MET A 238 -15.77 4.47 8.97
CA MET A 238 -16.61 5.00 7.89
C MET A 238 -17.08 3.89 6.95
N LEU A 239 -16.19 2.98 6.54
CA LEU A 239 -16.55 1.87 5.66
C LEU A 239 -17.63 0.99 6.28
N ILE A 240 -17.57 0.75 7.59
CA ILE A 240 -18.60 -0.01 8.32
C ILE A 240 -19.90 0.79 8.44
N ALA A 241 -19.82 2.06 8.88
CA ALA A 241 -20.99 2.88 9.14
C ALA A 241 -21.83 3.16 7.89
N TRP A 242 -21.18 3.26 6.74
CA TRP A 242 -21.82 3.59 5.45
C TRP A 242 -21.96 2.39 4.51
N GLY A 243 -21.50 1.20 4.93
CA GLY A 243 -21.56 -0.01 4.10
C GLY A 243 -20.71 0.07 2.83
N LEU A 244 -19.61 0.84 2.86
CA LEU A 244 -18.74 1.08 1.69
C LEU A 244 -17.72 -0.04 1.47
N VAL A 245 -18.11 -1.29 1.65
CA VAL A 245 -17.25 -2.44 1.36
C VAL A 245 -17.24 -2.71 -0.15
N THR A 246 -16.12 -3.20 -0.64
CA THR A 246 -15.97 -3.50 -2.09
C THR A 246 -17.12 -4.36 -2.63
N ARG A 247 -17.62 -4.01 -3.82
CA ARG A 247 -18.67 -4.78 -4.53
C ARG A 247 -18.21 -6.17 -4.93
N ALA A 248 -16.90 -6.43 -4.98
CA ALA A 248 -16.32 -7.73 -5.25
C ALA A 248 -16.50 -8.72 -4.07
N ALA A 249 -16.84 -8.23 -2.87
CA ALA A 249 -17.01 -9.06 -1.68
C ALA A 249 -18.37 -9.78 -1.68
N SER A 250 -18.35 -11.10 -1.60
CA SER A 250 -19.56 -11.90 -1.40
C SER A 250 -19.99 -12.00 0.07
N LYS A 251 -19.11 -11.60 1.00
CA LYS A 251 -19.32 -11.66 2.46
C LYS A 251 -18.95 -10.31 3.11
N PRO A 252 -19.61 -9.20 2.74
CA PRO A 252 -19.27 -7.88 3.24
C PRO A 252 -19.44 -7.74 4.75
N GLU A 253 -20.33 -8.53 5.36
CA GLU A 253 -20.57 -8.58 6.80
C GLU A 253 -19.33 -9.02 7.61
N GLN A 254 -18.42 -9.77 6.98
CA GLN A 254 -17.17 -10.20 7.62
C GLN A 254 -16.16 -9.08 7.80
N TYR A 255 -16.35 -7.93 7.15
CA TYR A 255 -15.41 -6.80 7.22
C TYR A 255 -15.20 -6.32 8.67
N LYS A 256 -16.29 -6.13 9.41
CA LYS A 256 -16.23 -5.75 10.82
C LYS A 256 -15.46 -6.77 11.67
N ASN A 257 -15.72 -8.05 11.44
CA ASN A 257 -15.05 -9.13 12.16
C ASN A 257 -13.56 -9.17 11.83
N CYS A 258 -13.18 -8.99 10.55
CA CYS A 258 -11.79 -8.93 10.14
C CYS A 258 -11.05 -7.78 10.82
N LEU A 259 -11.65 -6.60 10.94
CA LEU A 259 -11.06 -5.45 11.60
C LEU A 259 -10.75 -5.67 13.09
N LEU A 260 -11.53 -6.46 13.79
CA LEU A 260 -11.26 -6.80 15.20
C LEU A 260 -9.90 -7.51 15.37
N TYR A 261 -9.41 -8.19 14.32
CA TYR A 261 -8.14 -8.92 14.35
C TYR A 261 -6.98 -8.16 13.69
N THR A 262 -7.25 -7.14 12.88
CA THR A 262 -6.23 -6.43 12.09
C THR A 262 -5.97 -5.00 12.56
N SER A 263 -6.92 -4.39 13.27
CA SER A 263 -6.72 -3.05 13.81
C SER A 263 -5.90 -3.11 15.10
N PRO A 264 -4.89 -2.25 15.26
CA PRO A 264 -4.22 -2.08 16.54
C PRO A 264 -5.24 -1.70 17.61
N SER A 265 -5.07 -2.26 18.80
CA SER A 265 -5.92 -1.95 19.94
C SER A 265 -5.93 -0.43 20.19
N PRO A 266 -7.07 0.17 20.55
CA PRO A 266 -7.13 1.59 20.95
C PRO A 266 -6.16 1.98 22.07
N ARG A 267 -5.52 1.01 22.72
CA ARG A 267 -4.53 1.22 23.78
C ARG A 267 -3.14 1.62 23.26
N ASP A 268 -2.84 1.34 21.99
CA ASP A 268 -1.50 1.62 21.44
C ASP A 268 -1.30 3.09 21.04
N SER A 269 -2.37 3.89 21.06
CA SER A 269 -2.32 5.33 20.79
C SER A 269 -2.03 6.20 22.02
N THR A 270 -1.85 5.61 23.19
CA THR A 270 -1.64 6.36 24.46
C THR A 270 -0.22 6.27 25.01
N SER A 271 0.71 5.65 24.30
CA SER A 271 2.11 5.58 24.70
C SER A 271 3.00 6.41 23.78
N SER A 272 3.08 7.71 24.04
CA SER A 272 4.20 8.56 23.61
C SER A 272 4.42 9.65 24.66
#